data_df572c1d7dc2e5e115dd22638bd41236
#
_entry.id   df572c1d7dc2e5e115dd22638bd41236
#
_cell.length_a   1.000
_cell.length_b   1.000
_cell.length_c   1.000
_cell.angle_alpha   90.00
_cell.angle_beta   90.00
_cell.angle_gamma   90.00
#
_symmetry.space_group_name_H-M   'P 1'
#
loop_
_entity.id
_entity.type
_entity.pdbx_description
1 polymer ?
#
loop_
_entity_poly.entity_id
_entity_poly.type
_entity_poly.pdbx_seq_one_letter_code
_entity_poly.pdbx_strand_id
1 'polypeptide(L)'
;MNSIEQDIGKLLRKKGLTLGVVESATGGLISHLLTNVPGSSAYFKGSIIAYSNEIKISIVGVKAETIKSHGAVSARVAREMARGGREILAADICLADTGIAGPGGAVPGKPVGLFYLGLSRRSGTYSRKHNFTGGREHNKHRAAEAALHWLKEYLLNLT
;
A
#
# COMPACT_ATOMS: atom_id res chain seq x y z
N MET A 1 12.35 -9.35 20.83
CA MET A 1 11.53 -8.27 20.25
C MET A 1 10.90 -8.79 18.96
N ASN A 2 9.61 -8.59 18.77
CA ASN A 2 8.94 -8.99 17.54
C ASN A 2 9.22 -7.99 16.42
N SER A 3 9.26 -8.49 15.17
CA SER A 3 9.24 -7.59 14.01
C SER A 3 7.87 -6.93 13.86
N ILE A 4 7.80 -5.85 13.07
CA ILE A 4 6.53 -5.15 12.85
C ILE A 4 5.51 -6.04 12.15
N GLU A 5 5.96 -6.90 11.23
CA GLU A 5 5.11 -7.84 10.51
C GLU A 5 4.51 -8.88 11.46
N GLN A 6 5.29 -9.34 12.44
CA GLN A 6 4.81 -10.26 13.47
C GLN A 6 3.74 -9.62 14.35
N ASP A 7 3.94 -8.36 14.76
CA ASP A 7 2.95 -7.62 15.54
C ASP A 7 1.65 -7.41 14.76
N ILE A 8 1.75 -7.04 13.49
CA ILE A 8 0.60 -6.92 12.59
C ILE A 8 -0.16 -8.26 12.50
N GLY A 9 0.55 -9.35 12.29
CA GLY A 9 -0.05 -10.68 12.22
C GLY A 9 -0.82 -11.06 13.48
N LYS A 10 -0.26 -10.75 14.67
CA LYS A 10 -0.95 -10.97 15.95
C LYS A 10 -2.22 -10.13 16.06
N LEU A 11 -2.15 -8.84 15.69
CA LEU A 11 -3.29 -7.93 15.75
C LEU A 11 -4.41 -8.34 14.80
N LEU A 12 -4.08 -8.71 13.55
CA LEU A 12 -5.05 -9.17 12.57
C LEU A 12 -5.76 -10.45 13.04
N ARG A 13 -5.02 -11.43 13.54
CA ARG A 13 -5.61 -12.66 14.09
C ARG A 13 -6.51 -12.38 15.29
N LYS A 14 -6.04 -11.56 16.23
CA LYS A 14 -6.81 -11.21 17.43
C LYS A 14 -8.15 -10.54 17.09
N LYS A 15 -8.14 -9.71 16.03
CA LYS A 15 -9.33 -8.98 15.59
C LYS A 15 -10.18 -9.73 14.57
N GLY A 16 -9.71 -10.89 14.07
CA GLY A 16 -10.39 -11.65 13.03
C GLY A 16 -10.47 -10.90 11.68
N LEU A 17 -9.47 -10.09 11.38
CA LEU A 17 -9.43 -9.25 10.18
C LEU A 17 -8.49 -9.81 9.13
N THR A 18 -8.86 -9.66 7.86
CA THR A 18 -8.06 -10.03 6.69
C THR A 18 -7.47 -8.81 6.01
N LEU A 19 -6.31 -9.03 5.38
CA LEU A 19 -5.51 -8.00 4.74
C LEU A 19 -5.23 -8.33 3.28
N GLY A 20 -5.40 -7.32 2.41
CA GLY A 20 -4.93 -7.31 1.03
C GLY A 20 -3.95 -6.16 0.82
N VAL A 21 -3.16 -6.24 -0.25
CA VAL A 21 -2.21 -5.18 -0.63
C VAL A 21 -2.24 -4.94 -2.12
N VAL A 22 -2.19 -3.68 -2.53
CA VAL A 22 -1.95 -3.28 -3.94
C VAL A 22 -0.66 -2.48 -3.99
N GLU A 23 0.33 -3.02 -4.66
CA GLU A 23 1.65 -2.41 -4.74
C GLU A 23 1.95 -1.85 -6.12
N SER A 24 2.60 -0.72 -6.16
CA SER A 24 3.15 -0.14 -7.38
C SER A 24 4.67 -0.01 -7.24
N ALA A 25 5.16 1.09 -6.72
CA ALA A 25 6.60 1.34 -6.62
C ALA A 25 7.33 0.38 -5.69
N THR A 26 6.68 -0.19 -4.69
CA THR A 26 7.28 -1.18 -3.78
C THR A 26 7.45 -2.56 -4.43
N GLY A 27 6.72 -2.84 -5.52
CA GLY A 27 6.97 -3.99 -6.40
C GLY A 27 6.86 -5.37 -5.76
N GLY A 28 6.04 -5.54 -4.72
CA GLY A 28 5.86 -6.79 -3.99
C GLY A 28 6.55 -6.83 -2.63
N LEU A 29 7.31 -5.80 -2.26
CA LEU A 29 8.07 -5.79 -1.02
C LEU A 29 7.18 -5.82 0.23
N ILE A 30 6.06 -5.08 0.26
CA ILE A 30 5.13 -5.10 1.40
C ILE A 30 4.60 -6.53 1.60
N SER A 31 4.17 -7.16 0.54
CA SER A 31 3.65 -8.54 0.56
C SER A 31 4.72 -9.56 0.95
N HIS A 32 5.95 -9.36 0.45
CA HIS A 32 7.10 -10.19 0.83
C HIS A 32 7.33 -10.15 2.35
N LEU A 33 7.37 -8.96 2.94
CA LEU A 33 7.57 -8.79 4.38
C LEU A 33 6.45 -9.47 5.19
N LEU A 34 5.20 -9.27 4.79
CA LEU A 34 4.04 -9.88 5.46
C LEU A 34 4.07 -11.41 5.41
N THR A 35 4.45 -11.98 4.26
CA THR A 35 4.47 -13.43 4.07
C THR A 35 5.69 -14.12 4.67
N ASN A 36 6.70 -13.38 5.12
CA ASN A 36 7.80 -13.92 5.92
C ASN A 36 7.36 -14.40 7.32
N VAL A 37 6.16 -14.01 7.75
CA VAL A 37 5.61 -14.45 9.03
C VAL A 37 4.92 -15.81 8.86
N PRO A 38 5.38 -16.86 9.55
CA PRO A 38 4.71 -18.14 9.52
C PRO A 38 3.23 -18.02 9.96
N GLY A 39 2.33 -18.66 9.22
CA GLY A 39 0.89 -18.59 9.47
C GLY A 39 0.23 -17.30 8.95
N SER A 40 0.89 -16.53 8.12
CA SER A 40 0.32 -15.33 7.47
C SER A 40 -0.91 -15.65 6.61
N SER A 41 -1.03 -16.86 6.08
CA SER A 41 -2.20 -17.32 5.32
C SER A 41 -3.53 -17.22 6.08
N ALA A 42 -3.48 -17.16 7.40
CA ALA A 42 -4.70 -17.00 8.22
C ALA A 42 -5.34 -15.61 8.07
N TYR A 43 -4.59 -14.60 7.65
CA TYR A 43 -5.08 -13.21 7.54
C TYR A 43 -4.72 -12.52 6.24
N PHE A 44 -3.67 -12.93 5.54
CA PHE A 44 -3.25 -12.33 4.29
C PHE A 44 -3.95 -12.96 3.10
N LYS A 45 -4.80 -12.21 2.42
CA LYS A 45 -5.60 -12.69 1.29
C LYS A 45 -4.79 -12.75 -0.01
N GLY A 46 -3.86 -11.84 -0.16
CA GLY A 46 -3.05 -11.72 -1.37
C GLY A 46 -2.73 -10.27 -1.72
N SER A 47 -2.05 -10.10 -2.85
CA SER A 47 -1.71 -8.78 -3.37
C SER A 47 -1.80 -8.70 -4.88
N ILE A 48 -1.89 -7.46 -5.36
CA ILE A 48 -1.83 -7.13 -6.78
C ILE A 48 -0.68 -6.16 -6.96
N ILE A 49 0.28 -6.50 -7.84
CA ILE A 49 1.33 -5.55 -8.25
C ILE A 49 0.79 -4.82 -9.48
N ALA A 50 0.26 -3.63 -9.26
CA ALA A 50 -0.30 -2.76 -10.29
C ALA A 50 0.74 -1.73 -10.72
N TYR A 51 1.76 -2.17 -11.44
CA TYR A 51 2.92 -1.36 -11.75
C TYR A 51 2.65 -0.32 -12.84
N SER A 52 1.96 -0.69 -13.92
CA SER A 52 1.58 0.21 -15.01
C SER A 52 0.26 0.92 -14.73
N ASN A 53 0.06 2.07 -15.37
CA ASN A 53 -1.23 2.76 -15.32
C ASN A 53 -2.36 1.91 -15.89
N GLU A 54 -2.08 1.15 -16.96
CA GLU A 54 -3.02 0.22 -17.57
C GLU A 54 -3.55 -0.79 -16.54
N ILE A 55 -2.67 -1.42 -15.78
CA ILE A 55 -3.07 -2.41 -14.76
C ILE A 55 -3.79 -1.75 -13.57
N LYS A 56 -3.37 -0.54 -13.17
CA LYS A 56 -4.12 0.23 -12.17
C LYS A 56 -5.59 0.43 -12.59
N ILE A 57 -5.80 0.72 -13.87
CA ILE A 57 -7.15 0.97 -14.43
C ILE A 57 -7.90 -0.35 -14.65
N SER A 58 -7.34 -1.26 -15.44
CA SER A 58 -8.06 -2.44 -15.93
C SER A 58 -8.27 -3.51 -14.87
N ILE A 59 -7.34 -3.67 -13.95
CA ILE A 59 -7.41 -4.71 -12.91
C ILE A 59 -7.89 -4.14 -11.57
N VAL A 60 -7.29 -3.04 -11.12
CA VAL A 60 -7.58 -2.50 -9.77
C VAL A 60 -8.81 -1.60 -9.77
N GLY A 61 -9.18 -1.04 -10.92
CA GLY A 61 -10.35 -0.16 -11.04
C GLY A 61 -10.08 1.30 -10.69
N VAL A 62 -8.81 1.72 -10.74
CA VAL A 62 -8.47 3.15 -10.67
C VAL A 62 -9.08 3.85 -11.89
N LYS A 63 -9.71 5.00 -11.68
CA LYS A 63 -10.33 5.74 -12.77
C LYS A 63 -9.26 6.37 -13.66
N ALA A 64 -9.37 6.15 -14.98
CA ALA A 64 -8.48 6.75 -15.96
C ALA A 64 -8.43 8.29 -15.81
N GLU A 65 -9.58 8.91 -15.54
CA GLU A 65 -9.69 10.35 -15.32
C GLU A 65 -8.92 10.82 -14.08
N THR A 66 -8.87 10.02 -13.02
CA THR A 66 -8.09 10.34 -11.83
C THR A 66 -6.60 10.38 -12.13
N ILE A 67 -6.10 9.41 -12.90
CA ILE A 67 -4.69 9.39 -13.34
C ILE A 67 -4.40 10.57 -14.26
N LYS A 68 -5.31 10.89 -15.19
CA LYS A 68 -5.15 12.02 -16.11
C LYS A 68 -5.08 13.35 -15.36
N SER A 69 -5.94 13.56 -14.36
CA SER A 69 -6.07 14.83 -13.65
C SER A 69 -5.03 15.02 -12.54
N HIS A 70 -4.63 13.95 -11.86
CA HIS A 70 -3.77 13.99 -10.67
C HIS A 70 -2.44 13.28 -10.84
N GLY A 71 -2.25 12.51 -11.91
CA GLY A 71 -1.11 11.64 -12.11
C GLY A 71 -1.22 10.34 -11.30
N ALA A 72 -0.44 9.34 -11.68
CA ALA A 72 -0.42 8.05 -11.01
C ALA A 72 0.07 8.15 -9.55
N VAL A 73 1.00 9.06 -9.29
CA VAL A 73 1.54 9.32 -7.93
C VAL A 73 0.74 10.46 -7.31
N SER A 74 -0.34 10.10 -6.63
CA SER A 74 -1.25 11.06 -5.99
C SER A 74 -2.05 10.39 -4.86
N ALA A 75 -2.56 11.22 -3.97
CA ALA A 75 -3.40 10.76 -2.86
C ALA A 75 -4.67 10.05 -3.36
N ARG A 76 -5.28 10.56 -4.43
CA ARG A 76 -6.50 9.97 -5.00
C ARG A 76 -6.24 8.59 -5.59
N VAL A 77 -5.17 8.44 -6.37
CA VAL A 77 -4.80 7.13 -6.93
C VAL A 77 -4.49 6.12 -5.82
N ALA A 78 -3.75 6.51 -4.79
CA ALA A 78 -3.48 5.63 -3.64
C ALA A 78 -4.77 5.15 -2.97
N ARG A 79 -5.74 6.03 -2.77
CA ARG A 79 -7.05 5.66 -2.20
C ARG A 79 -7.85 4.76 -3.13
N GLU A 80 -7.89 5.05 -4.42
CA GLU A 80 -8.61 4.21 -5.39
C GLU A 80 -7.97 2.83 -5.51
N MET A 81 -6.64 2.74 -5.48
CA MET A 81 -5.92 1.46 -5.44
C MET A 81 -6.27 0.65 -4.19
N ALA A 82 -6.25 1.26 -3.03
CA ALA A 82 -6.57 0.59 -1.77
C ALA A 82 -8.02 0.10 -1.75
N ARG A 83 -8.96 0.92 -2.20
CA ARG A 83 -10.39 0.55 -2.30
C ARG A 83 -10.61 -0.60 -3.29
N GLY A 84 -10.09 -0.45 -4.51
CA GLY A 84 -10.23 -1.46 -5.54
C GLY A 84 -9.63 -2.80 -5.13
N GLY A 85 -8.45 -2.78 -4.53
CA GLY A 85 -7.80 -3.98 -4.01
C GLY A 85 -8.59 -4.64 -2.89
N ARG A 86 -9.15 -3.87 -1.97
CA ARG A 86 -9.99 -4.39 -0.89
C ARG A 86 -11.20 -5.15 -1.44
N GLU A 87 -11.85 -4.60 -2.45
CA GLU A 87 -13.02 -5.22 -3.09
C GLU A 87 -12.64 -6.48 -3.86
N ILE A 88 -11.62 -6.41 -4.72
CA ILE A 88 -11.17 -7.54 -5.53
C ILE A 88 -10.69 -8.70 -4.68
N LEU A 89 -9.90 -8.42 -3.65
CA LEU A 89 -9.34 -9.44 -2.77
C LEU A 89 -10.32 -9.89 -1.67
N ALA A 90 -11.49 -9.27 -1.60
CA ALA A 90 -12.49 -9.52 -0.55
C ALA A 90 -11.84 -9.47 0.85
N ALA A 91 -11.01 -8.47 1.09
CA ALA A 91 -10.31 -8.26 2.35
C ALA A 91 -11.03 -7.23 3.21
N ASP A 92 -10.84 -7.32 4.54
CA ASP A 92 -11.38 -6.32 5.47
C ASP A 92 -10.61 -5.01 5.38
N ILE A 93 -9.30 -5.11 5.20
CA ILE A 93 -8.37 -3.97 5.06
C ILE A 93 -7.51 -4.19 3.82
N CYS A 94 -7.22 -3.11 3.10
CA CYS A 94 -6.26 -3.13 2.01
C CYS A 94 -5.31 -1.93 2.12
N LEU A 95 -4.01 -2.21 2.02
CA LEU A 95 -2.97 -1.21 1.85
C LEU A 95 -2.68 -1.01 0.37
N ALA A 96 -2.23 0.19 0.00
CA ALA A 96 -1.70 0.46 -1.33
C ALA A 96 -0.52 1.42 -1.28
N ASP A 97 0.34 1.38 -2.30
CA ASP A 97 1.36 2.39 -2.54
C ASP A 97 1.38 2.84 -3.99
N THR A 98 1.75 4.09 -4.17
CA THR A 98 2.16 4.65 -5.45
C THR A 98 3.24 5.69 -5.19
N GLY A 99 4.30 5.70 -5.98
CA GLY A 99 5.42 6.57 -5.68
C GLY A 99 6.47 6.65 -6.77
N ILE A 100 7.43 7.53 -6.56
CA ILE A 100 8.60 7.76 -7.41
C ILE A 100 9.84 7.26 -6.68
N ALA A 101 10.25 6.04 -6.98
CA ALA A 101 11.41 5.43 -6.32
C ALA A 101 12.75 6.08 -6.74
N GLY A 102 12.84 6.57 -7.97
CA GLY A 102 14.04 7.18 -8.52
C GLY A 102 14.93 6.18 -9.27
N PRO A 103 16.08 6.63 -9.80
CA PRO A 103 16.58 8.00 -9.82
C PRO A 103 15.82 8.95 -10.74
N GLY A 104 15.07 8.42 -11.71
CA GLY A 104 14.21 9.18 -12.62
C GLY A 104 12.77 9.26 -12.14
N GLY A 105 11.92 9.83 -13.01
CA GLY A 105 10.47 9.90 -12.80
C GLY A 105 9.97 11.17 -12.12
N ALA A 106 10.86 12.02 -11.60
CA ALA A 106 10.46 13.30 -11.04
C ALA A 106 9.82 14.21 -12.10
N VAL A 107 8.76 14.88 -11.70
CA VAL A 107 8.09 15.94 -12.49
C VAL A 107 7.86 17.16 -11.58
N PRO A 108 7.53 18.35 -12.13
CA PRO A 108 7.27 19.52 -11.31
C PRO A 108 6.26 19.24 -10.19
N GLY A 109 6.65 19.54 -8.94
CA GLY A 109 5.84 19.28 -7.75
C GLY A 109 5.84 17.85 -7.23
N LYS A 110 6.49 16.91 -7.94
CA LYS A 110 6.58 15.48 -7.54
C LYS A 110 8.03 15.01 -7.63
N PRO A 111 8.81 15.16 -6.54
CA PRO A 111 10.22 14.77 -6.51
C PRO A 111 10.41 13.25 -6.39
N VAL A 112 11.61 12.77 -6.69
CA VAL A 112 12.06 11.43 -6.33
C VAL A 112 11.89 11.24 -4.82
N GLY A 113 11.38 10.09 -4.42
CA GLY A 113 11.09 9.78 -3.01
C GLY A 113 9.69 10.16 -2.56
N LEU A 114 8.90 10.81 -3.41
CA LEU A 114 7.47 11.05 -3.13
C LEU A 114 6.69 9.76 -3.24
N PHE A 115 5.99 9.41 -2.16
CA PHE A 115 5.08 8.28 -2.09
C PHE A 115 3.75 8.70 -1.47
N TYR A 116 2.69 8.13 -1.98
CA TYR A 116 1.38 8.14 -1.34
C TYR A 116 0.99 6.72 -0.97
N LEU A 117 0.64 6.53 0.29
CA LEU A 117 0.11 5.27 0.80
C LEU A 117 -1.40 5.37 0.91
N GLY A 118 -2.09 4.27 0.61
CA GLY A 118 -3.53 4.15 0.76
C GLY A 118 -3.87 3.08 1.81
N LEU A 119 -4.93 3.29 2.55
CA LEU A 119 -5.51 2.30 3.46
C LEU A 119 -7.03 2.36 3.32
N SER A 120 -7.62 1.24 2.95
CA SER A 120 -9.07 1.12 2.79
C SER A 120 -9.64 0.09 3.74
N ARG A 121 -10.73 0.44 4.38
CA ARG A 121 -11.60 -0.48 5.11
C ARG A 121 -13.06 -0.18 4.74
N ARG A 122 -13.99 -1.01 5.19
CA ARG A 122 -15.40 -0.86 4.85
C ARG A 122 -15.97 0.53 5.18
N SER A 123 -15.53 1.13 6.29
CA SER A 123 -16.04 2.43 6.76
C SER A 123 -15.32 3.65 6.19
N GLY A 124 -14.24 3.48 5.44
CA GLY A 124 -13.52 4.62 4.88
C GLY A 124 -12.22 4.24 4.19
N THR A 125 -11.71 5.18 3.43
CA THR A 125 -10.45 5.05 2.70
C THR A 125 -9.62 6.30 2.90
N TYR A 126 -8.37 6.12 3.25
CA TYR A 126 -7.45 7.17 3.68
C TYR A 126 -6.17 7.14 2.87
N SER A 127 -5.42 8.24 2.89
CA SER A 127 -4.09 8.30 2.29
C SER A 127 -3.13 9.09 3.18
N ARG A 128 -1.84 8.74 3.08
CA ARG A 128 -0.72 9.47 3.70
C ARG A 128 0.35 9.75 2.67
N LYS A 129 0.90 10.95 2.73
CA LYS A 129 2.00 11.40 1.88
C LYS A 129 3.32 11.25 2.62
N HIS A 130 4.34 10.76 1.92
CA HIS A 130 5.70 10.66 2.41
C HIS A 130 6.68 11.21 1.38
N ASN A 131 7.76 11.81 1.85
CA ASN A 131 8.89 12.21 1.03
C ASN A 131 10.16 11.56 1.61
N PHE A 132 10.68 10.57 0.91
CA PHE A 132 11.91 9.89 1.30
C PHE A 132 13.10 10.46 0.55
N THR A 133 14.28 10.43 1.18
CA THR A 133 15.53 10.85 0.58
C THR A 133 16.48 9.65 0.51
N GLY A 134 16.95 9.33 -0.68
CA GLY A 134 17.85 8.20 -0.89
C GLY A 134 17.73 7.62 -2.28
N GLY A 135 18.43 6.53 -2.52
CA GLY A 135 18.37 5.79 -3.77
C GLY A 135 17.07 4.99 -3.91
N ARG A 136 16.87 4.45 -5.10
CA ARG A 136 15.66 3.71 -5.48
C ARG A 136 15.29 2.59 -4.50
N GLU A 137 16.21 1.72 -4.20
CA GLU A 137 15.97 0.58 -3.30
C GLU A 137 15.66 1.05 -1.89
N HIS A 138 16.40 2.04 -1.39
CA HIS A 138 16.16 2.63 -0.08
C HIS A 138 14.75 3.24 0.02
N ASN A 139 14.33 4.00 -0.99
CA ASN A 139 13.00 4.62 -1.02
C ASN A 139 11.89 3.56 -1.02
N LYS A 140 12.05 2.46 -1.76
CA LYS A 140 11.12 1.33 -1.74
C LYS A 140 11.00 0.69 -0.36
N HIS A 141 12.13 0.46 0.31
CA HIS A 141 12.14 -0.09 1.67
C HIS A 141 11.46 0.85 2.67
N ARG A 142 11.77 2.13 2.61
CA ARG A 142 11.15 3.14 3.48
C ARG A 142 9.64 3.23 3.28
N ALA A 143 9.19 3.14 2.04
CA ALA A 143 7.75 3.13 1.74
C ALA A 143 7.05 1.89 2.30
N ALA A 144 7.64 0.72 2.14
CA ALA A 144 7.11 -0.52 2.70
C ALA A 144 7.05 -0.47 4.25
N GLU A 145 8.12 -0.03 4.90
CA GLU A 145 8.15 0.17 6.35
C GLU A 145 7.07 1.16 6.81
N ALA A 146 6.94 2.30 6.13
CA ALA A 146 5.94 3.31 6.47
C ALA A 146 4.51 2.76 6.35
N ALA A 147 4.23 1.96 5.31
CA ALA A 147 2.94 1.31 5.13
C ALA A 147 2.62 0.33 6.29
N LEU A 148 3.58 -0.48 6.69
CA LEU A 148 3.42 -1.42 7.79
C LEU A 148 3.27 -0.71 9.14
N HIS A 149 4.03 0.35 9.38
CA HIS A 149 3.90 1.17 10.59
C HIS A 149 2.51 1.81 10.67
N TRP A 150 2.02 2.37 9.57
CA TRP A 150 0.68 2.94 9.51
C TRP A 150 -0.41 1.89 9.77
N LEU A 151 -0.28 0.70 9.17
CA LEU A 151 -1.21 -0.39 9.41
C LEU A 151 -1.23 -0.80 10.89
N LYS A 152 -0.06 -0.96 11.52
CA LYS A 152 0.03 -1.30 12.94
C LYS A 152 -0.63 -0.23 13.82
N GLU A 153 -0.33 1.04 13.59
CA GLU A 153 -0.96 2.18 14.28
C GLU A 153 -2.49 2.12 14.14
N TYR A 154 -2.95 1.91 12.91
CA TYR A 154 -4.38 1.80 12.62
C TYR A 154 -5.04 0.65 13.37
N LEU A 155 -4.44 -0.55 13.36
CA LEU A 155 -4.96 -1.72 14.06
C LEU A 155 -5.00 -1.55 15.58
N LEU A 156 -4.02 -0.87 16.15
CA LEU A 156 -4.00 -0.57 17.59
C LEU A 156 -5.11 0.39 18.01
N ASN A 157 -5.52 1.29 17.13
CA ASN A 157 -6.57 2.28 17.39
C ASN A 157 -7.98 1.79 17.04
N LEU A 158 -8.12 0.58 16.49
CA LEU A 158 -9.42 -0.05 16.28
C LEU A 158 -9.97 -0.59 17.62
N THR A 159 -11.06 0.01 18.07
CA THR A 159 -11.81 -0.44 19.26
C THR A 159 -12.75 -1.59 18.91
#